data_eb56ae3914f5d72fa4a1ba84ae2eb9b2
#
_entry.id   eb56ae3914f5d72fa4a1ba84ae2eb9b2
#
_cell.length_a   1.000
_cell.length_b   1.000
_cell.length_c   1.000
_cell.angle_alpha   90.00
_cell.angle_beta   90.00
_cell.angle_gamma   90.00
#
_symmetry.space_group_name_H-M   'P 1'
#
loop_
_entity.id
_entity.type
_entity.pdbx_description
1 polymer ?
#
loop_
_entity_poly.entity_id
_entity_poly.type
_entity_poly.pdbx_seq_one_letter_code
_entity_poly.pdbx_strand_id
1 'polypeptide(L)'
;SLSSSSSSSSSSSSSSSSSSSSFSPTPCAPREAWEACVAELPSNLCAGTVRWRIAALPEPKIGGSGDLAAWQLLLLADEARAERALLLLSWIGHAWVWGEADISHSLPANIAVPWTEVARILGRPAILTYYSFNAFNWRRLDGDGPIGLGNICRLNNFLGGQDEEWFSTVHVAIEALAGRGLAASVDAQRTVARGADGAGHEERSAWHSRLAEEVQGIAETIESMVAVLRRMKERCDPYIYYMRVRVFMKGWTADELPDGMEYSGVPSAGAGSKDSPWRRERFYGETGAQSSVVPAFDAALGLAMSEDPLSPYLVAMRGYMPPKHSDFISRLESGPSVRGVVLQAVEQHAGRPNSAGAERLVQAYNRCVQGLSTFRSVHFELAFAFVRKWDERKDEEIKGTGGTPFMPYLKKHRSATRELLVEWPK
;
A
#
# COMPACT_ATOMS: atom_id res chain seq x y z
N SER A 1 -49.34 -31.28 -49.75
CA SER A 1 -48.95 -31.34 -51.18
C SER A 1 -47.61 -30.69 -51.34
N LEU A 2 -46.55 -31.46 -51.38
CA LEU A 2 -45.74 -31.89 -52.55
C LEU A 2 -45.33 -30.73 -53.49
N SER A 3 -44.07 -30.37 -53.54
CA SER A 3 -43.24 -30.72 -54.71
C SER A 3 -41.75 -30.40 -54.46
N SER A 4 -40.98 -31.38 -54.77
CA SER A 4 -39.52 -31.47 -54.93
C SER A 4 -39.04 -30.68 -56.14
N SER A 5 -37.81 -30.10 -56.03
CA SER A 5 -36.94 -30.01 -57.18
C SER A 5 -35.45 -29.99 -56.74
N SER A 6 -34.80 -31.02 -57.18
CA SER A 6 -33.35 -31.22 -57.18
C SER A 6 -32.65 -30.34 -58.21
N SER A 7 -31.53 -29.75 -57.86
CA SER A 7 -30.51 -29.38 -58.84
C SER A 7 -29.11 -29.60 -58.30
N SER A 8 -28.40 -30.43 -58.97
CA SER A 8 -26.99 -30.75 -58.87
C SER A 8 -26.12 -29.58 -59.34
N SER A 9 -25.01 -29.30 -58.65
CA SER A 9 -23.83 -28.67 -59.29
C SER A 9 -22.55 -28.93 -58.51
N SER A 10 -21.73 -29.66 -59.16
CA SER A 10 -20.27 -29.68 -59.31
C SER A 10 -19.36 -29.15 -58.17
N SER A 11 -18.62 -30.09 -57.65
CA SER A 11 -17.41 -29.94 -56.85
C SER A 11 -16.28 -29.27 -57.60
N SER A 12 -15.73 -28.16 -57.05
CA SER A 12 -14.39 -27.68 -57.37
C SER A 12 -13.54 -27.75 -56.12
N SER A 13 -12.59 -28.65 -56.10
CA SER A 13 -11.53 -28.81 -55.13
C SER A 13 -10.52 -27.66 -55.27
N SER A 14 -10.49 -26.77 -54.30
CA SER A 14 -9.38 -25.86 -54.11
C SER A 14 -8.49 -26.32 -52.95
N SER A 15 -7.28 -26.72 -53.29
CA SER A 15 -6.20 -27.05 -52.41
C SER A 15 -5.75 -25.79 -51.66
N SER A 16 -6.09 -25.66 -50.40
CA SER A 16 -5.53 -24.63 -49.53
C SER A 16 -4.25 -25.15 -48.91
N SER A 17 -3.12 -24.57 -49.37
CA SER A 17 -1.80 -24.71 -48.76
C SER A 17 -1.83 -24.14 -47.34
N SER A 18 -1.69 -24.99 -46.35
CA SER A 18 -1.47 -24.59 -44.96
C SER A 18 -0.08 -23.97 -44.81
N SER A 19 0.00 -22.65 -44.82
CA SER A 19 1.18 -21.94 -44.33
C SER A 19 1.20 -22.04 -42.82
N SER A 20 2.09 -22.88 -42.28
CA SER A 20 2.48 -22.89 -40.88
C SER A 20 3.14 -21.55 -40.56
N SER A 21 2.36 -20.57 -40.08
CA SER A 21 2.93 -19.38 -39.46
C SER A 21 3.59 -19.82 -38.17
N SER A 22 4.93 -19.82 -38.17
CA SER A 22 5.73 -19.88 -36.97
C SER A 22 5.37 -18.67 -36.09
N PHE A 23 4.59 -18.89 -35.05
CA PHE A 23 4.38 -17.92 -33.99
C PHE A 23 5.73 -17.66 -33.32
N SER A 24 6.38 -16.54 -33.66
CA SER A 24 7.46 -16.00 -32.85
C SER A 24 6.84 -15.60 -31.51
N PRO A 25 7.39 -16.04 -30.36
CA PRO A 25 6.85 -15.65 -29.07
C PRO A 25 6.94 -14.13 -28.96
N THR A 26 5.78 -13.48 -28.87
CA THR A 26 5.64 -12.06 -28.60
C THR A 26 6.34 -11.68 -27.28
N PRO A 27 6.87 -10.44 -27.09
CA PRO A 27 7.59 -10.01 -25.88
C PRO A 27 6.80 -10.07 -24.56
N CYS A 28 5.60 -10.67 -24.55
CA CYS A 28 4.74 -10.87 -23.37
C CYS A 28 5.06 -12.13 -22.54
N ALA A 29 5.89 -13.03 -23.05
CA ALA A 29 6.12 -14.35 -22.45
C ALA A 29 6.55 -14.36 -20.97
N PRO A 30 7.42 -13.48 -20.43
CA PRO A 30 7.77 -13.51 -19.03
C PRO A 30 6.60 -13.18 -18.10
N ARG A 31 5.76 -12.21 -18.46
CA ARG A 31 4.62 -11.78 -17.65
C ARG A 31 3.56 -12.87 -17.52
N GLU A 32 3.24 -13.56 -18.60
CA GLU A 32 2.28 -14.67 -18.59
C GLU A 32 2.75 -15.80 -17.66
N ALA A 33 4.05 -16.10 -17.65
CA ALA A 33 4.64 -17.08 -16.76
C ALA A 33 4.55 -16.65 -15.28
N TRP A 34 4.74 -15.37 -14.98
CA TRP A 34 4.57 -14.82 -13.62
C TRP A 34 3.11 -14.86 -13.18
N GLU A 35 2.16 -14.47 -14.05
CA GLU A 35 0.72 -14.53 -13.76
C GLU A 35 0.31 -15.98 -13.44
N ALA A 36 0.71 -16.95 -14.24
CA ALA A 36 0.44 -18.36 -14.01
C ALA A 36 1.05 -18.84 -12.69
N CYS A 37 2.32 -18.49 -12.42
CA CYS A 37 3.00 -18.86 -11.20
C CYS A 37 2.27 -18.32 -9.95
N VAL A 38 1.87 -17.04 -9.96
CA VAL A 38 1.17 -16.42 -8.83
C VAL A 38 -0.24 -16.98 -8.64
N ALA A 39 -0.94 -17.31 -9.74
CA ALA A 39 -2.26 -17.97 -9.65
C ALA A 39 -2.17 -19.36 -8.99
N GLU A 40 -1.05 -20.04 -9.15
CA GLU A 40 -0.80 -21.38 -8.59
C GLU A 40 -0.19 -21.35 -7.17
N LEU A 41 0.15 -20.17 -6.60
CA LEU A 41 0.79 -20.08 -5.28
C LEU A 41 0.04 -20.84 -4.19
N PRO A 42 -1.31 -20.70 -4.03
CA PRO A 42 -2.00 -21.43 -2.97
C PRO A 42 -1.81 -22.94 -3.01
N SER A 43 -1.84 -23.52 -4.19
CA SER A 43 -1.63 -24.98 -4.35
C SER A 43 -0.17 -25.39 -4.16
N ASN A 44 0.77 -24.64 -4.74
CA ASN A 44 2.21 -24.97 -4.63
C ASN A 44 2.76 -24.76 -3.21
N LEU A 45 2.28 -23.76 -2.48
CA LEU A 45 2.63 -23.54 -1.07
C LEU A 45 2.10 -24.66 -0.18
N CYS A 46 0.85 -25.09 -0.39
CA CYS A 46 0.28 -26.20 0.35
C CYS A 46 0.97 -27.54 0.04
N ALA A 47 1.44 -27.72 -1.19
CA ALA A 47 2.14 -28.93 -1.63
C ALA A 47 3.65 -28.94 -1.29
N GLY A 48 4.23 -27.84 -0.84
CA GLY A 48 5.68 -27.71 -0.62
C GLY A 48 6.50 -27.77 -1.91
N THR A 49 5.93 -27.33 -3.03
CA THR A 49 6.56 -27.39 -4.38
C THR A 49 6.84 -26.01 -4.95
N VAL A 50 6.66 -24.96 -4.16
CA VAL A 50 6.71 -23.57 -4.62
C VAL A 50 8.07 -23.19 -5.21
N ARG A 51 9.17 -23.57 -4.59
CA ARG A 51 10.52 -23.29 -5.11
C ARG A 51 10.81 -24.02 -6.40
N TRP A 52 10.37 -25.27 -6.52
CA TRP A 52 10.50 -26.02 -7.78
C TRP A 52 9.75 -25.30 -8.92
N ARG A 53 8.53 -24.84 -8.65
CA ARG A 53 7.72 -24.12 -9.63
C ARG A 53 8.34 -22.78 -10.04
N ILE A 54 8.89 -22.04 -9.06
CA ILE A 54 9.53 -20.74 -9.27
C ILE A 54 10.88 -20.92 -10.01
N ALA A 55 11.67 -21.93 -9.66
CA ALA A 55 12.93 -22.21 -10.35
C ALA A 55 12.75 -22.53 -11.84
N ALA A 56 11.59 -23.05 -12.22
CA ALA A 56 11.24 -23.31 -13.62
C ALA A 56 10.81 -22.07 -14.42
N LEU A 57 10.70 -20.88 -13.79
CA LEU A 57 10.42 -19.64 -14.50
C LEU A 57 11.58 -19.28 -15.44
N PRO A 58 11.30 -18.70 -16.61
CA PRO A 58 12.34 -18.31 -17.55
C PRO A 58 13.28 -17.27 -16.95
N GLU A 59 14.59 -17.47 -17.15
CA GLU A 59 15.56 -16.43 -16.85
C GLU A 59 15.47 -15.31 -17.90
N PRO A 60 15.40 -14.03 -17.47
CA PRO A 60 15.53 -12.95 -18.40
C PRO A 60 16.96 -12.95 -18.95
N LYS A 61 17.11 -13.04 -20.27
CA LYS A 61 18.42 -13.00 -20.92
C LYS A 61 19.01 -11.59 -20.78
N ILE A 62 19.91 -11.43 -19.81
CA ILE A 62 20.69 -10.19 -19.63
C ILE A 62 21.88 -10.27 -20.60
N GLY A 63 21.97 -9.35 -21.52
CA GLY A 63 23.14 -9.20 -22.39
C GLY A 63 22.92 -9.43 -23.89
N GLY A 64 21.72 -9.78 -24.32
CA GLY A 64 21.32 -9.64 -25.71
C GLY A 64 20.76 -8.22 -25.94
N SER A 65 21.34 -7.45 -26.83
CA SER A 65 20.98 -6.05 -27.10
C SER A 65 19.54 -5.81 -27.60
N GLY A 66 18.67 -6.79 -27.55
CA GLY A 66 17.28 -6.71 -28.01
C GLY A 66 16.22 -6.88 -26.92
N ASP A 67 16.30 -7.93 -26.10
CA ASP A 67 15.14 -8.35 -25.29
C ASP A 67 14.94 -7.55 -23.99
N LEU A 68 16.02 -7.20 -23.29
CA LEU A 68 15.91 -6.40 -22.06
C LEU A 68 15.51 -4.96 -22.37
N ALA A 69 16.04 -4.38 -23.43
CA ALA A 69 15.68 -3.04 -23.88
C ALA A 69 14.21 -2.96 -24.32
N ALA A 70 13.70 -3.96 -25.02
CA ALA A 70 12.30 -4.01 -25.45
C ALA A 70 11.36 -4.17 -24.25
N TRP A 71 11.71 -5.03 -23.28
CA TRP A 71 10.95 -5.23 -22.05
C TRP A 71 10.96 -3.97 -21.16
N GLN A 72 12.11 -3.34 -20.98
CA GLN A 72 12.24 -2.06 -20.28
C GLN A 72 11.42 -0.94 -20.94
N LEU A 73 11.47 -0.83 -22.26
CA LEU A 73 10.70 0.15 -23.01
C LEU A 73 9.19 -0.07 -22.86
N LEU A 74 8.72 -1.33 -22.84
CA LEU A 74 7.31 -1.65 -22.59
C LEU A 74 6.87 -1.26 -21.17
N LEU A 75 7.73 -1.44 -20.17
CA LEU A 75 7.43 -1.02 -18.80
C LEU A 75 7.47 0.48 -18.62
N LEU A 76 8.41 1.17 -19.26
CA LEU A 76 8.50 2.64 -19.23
C LEU A 76 7.32 3.30 -19.96
N ALA A 77 6.75 2.62 -20.95
CA ALA A 77 5.61 3.13 -21.71
C ALA A 77 4.27 2.97 -20.98
N ASP A 78 4.17 2.11 -19.96
CA ASP A 78 2.91 1.78 -19.27
C ASP A 78 3.16 1.51 -17.78
N GLU A 79 2.92 2.54 -16.94
CA GLU A 79 3.06 2.48 -15.48
C GLU A 79 2.21 1.34 -14.87
N ALA A 80 1.01 1.10 -15.40
CA ALA A 80 0.14 0.04 -14.89
C ALA A 80 0.71 -1.38 -15.15
N ARG A 81 1.39 -1.57 -16.27
CA ARG A 81 2.11 -2.83 -16.56
C ARG A 81 3.32 -3.02 -15.64
N ALA A 82 4.06 -1.95 -15.39
CA ALA A 82 5.18 -1.98 -14.46
C ALA A 82 4.71 -2.29 -13.03
N GLU A 83 3.63 -1.65 -12.58
CA GLU A 83 3.02 -1.92 -11.27
C GLU A 83 2.55 -3.38 -11.15
N ARG A 84 1.91 -3.92 -12.19
CA ARG A 84 1.51 -5.33 -12.18
C ARG A 84 2.71 -6.28 -12.14
N ALA A 85 3.78 -5.98 -12.88
CA ALA A 85 5.01 -6.77 -12.86
C ALA A 85 5.69 -6.72 -11.48
N LEU A 86 5.79 -5.52 -10.85
CA LEU A 86 6.33 -5.38 -9.51
C LEU A 86 5.52 -6.20 -8.49
N LEU A 87 4.19 -6.14 -8.59
CA LEU A 87 3.30 -6.91 -7.74
C LEU A 87 3.59 -8.42 -7.88
N LEU A 88 3.56 -8.97 -9.10
CA LEU A 88 3.77 -10.39 -9.34
C LEU A 88 5.13 -10.86 -8.83
N LEU A 89 6.20 -10.13 -9.15
CA LEU A 89 7.56 -10.47 -8.71
C LEU A 89 7.72 -10.38 -7.18
N SER A 90 7.02 -9.42 -6.54
CA SER A 90 6.97 -9.33 -5.08
C SER A 90 6.33 -10.57 -4.44
N TRP A 91 5.23 -11.06 -5.01
CA TRP A 91 4.55 -12.28 -4.55
C TRP A 91 5.42 -13.52 -4.75
N ILE A 92 6.04 -13.68 -5.92
CA ILE A 92 6.93 -14.78 -6.25
C ILE A 92 8.16 -14.77 -5.33
N GLY A 93 8.79 -13.61 -5.13
CA GLY A 93 9.98 -13.47 -4.29
C GLY A 93 9.71 -13.83 -2.82
N HIS A 94 8.58 -13.36 -2.26
CA HIS A 94 8.20 -13.70 -0.89
C HIS A 94 7.78 -15.18 -0.74
N ALA A 95 7.12 -15.76 -1.74
CA ALA A 95 6.82 -17.20 -1.76
C ALA A 95 8.09 -18.04 -1.82
N TRP A 96 9.11 -17.60 -2.57
CA TRP A 96 10.42 -18.26 -2.61
C TRP A 96 11.09 -18.29 -1.23
N VAL A 97 11.08 -17.16 -0.54
CA VAL A 97 11.79 -17.02 0.75
C VAL A 97 11.05 -17.72 1.88
N TRP A 98 9.75 -17.45 2.02
CA TRP A 98 8.95 -17.83 3.17
C TRP A 98 8.02 -19.01 2.95
N GLY A 99 7.99 -19.58 1.73
CA GLY A 99 7.01 -20.60 1.34
C GLY A 99 7.34 -22.01 1.75
N GLU A 100 8.56 -22.29 2.21
CA GLU A 100 9.00 -23.61 2.67
C GLU A 100 9.66 -23.51 4.03
N ALA A 101 9.77 -24.63 4.74
CA ALA A 101 10.31 -24.67 6.11
C ALA A 101 11.77 -24.20 6.20
N ASP A 102 12.57 -24.49 5.19
CA ASP A 102 13.94 -23.97 5.06
C ASP A 102 13.91 -22.60 4.40
N ILE A 103 14.27 -21.56 5.16
CA ILE A 103 14.23 -20.18 4.70
C ILE A 103 15.38 -19.92 3.74
N SER A 104 15.08 -19.40 2.55
CA SER A 104 16.12 -19.03 1.59
C SER A 104 16.77 -17.70 1.94
N HIS A 105 18.10 -17.64 1.91
CA HIS A 105 18.90 -16.44 2.11
C HIS A 105 19.30 -15.75 0.81
N SER A 106 18.87 -16.29 -0.34
CA SER A 106 19.13 -15.73 -1.66
C SER A 106 17.92 -15.86 -2.58
N LEU A 107 17.73 -14.87 -3.42
CA LEU A 107 16.77 -14.88 -4.52
C LEU A 107 17.49 -15.35 -5.80
N PRO A 108 16.93 -16.28 -6.58
CA PRO A 108 17.52 -16.72 -7.84
C PRO A 108 17.44 -15.60 -8.90
N ALA A 109 18.37 -15.62 -9.86
CA ALA A 109 18.53 -14.57 -10.86
C ALA A 109 17.27 -14.35 -11.73
N ASN A 110 16.51 -15.41 -12.02
CA ASN A 110 15.26 -15.32 -12.78
C ASN A 110 14.16 -14.50 -12.09
N ILE A 111 14.31 -14.21 -10.77
CA ILE A 111 13.44 -13.31 -9.99
C ILE A 111 14.17 -12.02 -9.64
N ALA A 112 15.36 -12.12 -9.05
CA ALA A 112 16.09 -10.98 -8.49
C ALA A 112 16.35 -9.89 -9.53
N VAL A 113 16.75 -10.29 -10.72
CA VAL A 113 17.11 -9.36 -11.80
C VAL A 113 15.91 -8.59 -12.33
N PRO A 114 14.83 -9.24 -12.82
CA PRO A 114 13.66 -8.51 -13.31
C PRO A 114 12.98 -7.71 -12.19
N TRP A 115 12.95 -8.24 -10.96
CA TRP A 115 12.36 -7.53 -9.83
C TRP A 115 13.10 -6.23 -9.51
N THR A 116 14.43 -6.28 -9.44
CA THR A 116 15.26 -5.09 -9.19
C THR A 116 15.06 -4.04 -10.29
N GLU A 117 14.97 -4.46 -11.55
CA GLU A 117 14.82 -3.53 -12.67
C GLU A 117 13.43 -2.86 -12.67
N VAL A 118 12.35 -3.61 -12.47
CA VAL A 118 10.99 -3.04 -12.35
C VAL A 118 10.90 -2.10 -11.16
N ALA A 119 11.47 -2.49 -10.02
CA ALA A 119 11.51 -1.67 -8.81
C ALA A 119 12.26 -0.35 -9.05
N ARG A 120 13.39 -0.38 -9.76
CA ARG A 120 14.16 0.79 -10.18
C ARG A 120 13.33 1.73 -11.08
N ILE A 121 12.63 1.19 -12.06
CA ILE A 121 11.75 1.97 -12.97
C ILE A 121 10.67 2.71 -12.17
N LEU A 122 10.08 2.05 -11.18
CA LEU A 122 9.01 2.61 -10.36
C LEU A 122 9.50 3.44 -9.17
N GLY A 123 10.83 3.53 -8.95
CA GLY A 123 11.41 4.27 -7.83
C GLY A 123 11.06 3.69 -6.46
N ARG A 124 10.93 2.34 -6.37
CA ARG A 124 10.59 1.62 -5.12
C ARG A 124 11.56 0.48 -4.84
N PRO A 125 11.66 -0.02 -3.60
CA PRO A 125 12.48 -1.20 -3.30
C PRO A 125 11.88 -2.49 -3.88
N ALA A 126 12.76 -3.43 -4.25
CA ALA A 126 12.38 -4.77 -4.72
C ALA A 126 11.99 -5.66 -3.53
N ILE A 127 10.88 -5.37 -2.89
CA ILE A 127 10.32 -6.07 -1.73
C ILE A 127 8.78 -6.06 -1.84
N LEU A 128 8.09 -6.99 -1.19
CA LEU A 128 6.63 -6.90 -1.02
C LEU A 128 6.29 -5.73 -0.12
N THR A 129 5.60 -4.75 -0.67
CA THR A 129 5.15 -3.55 0.04
C THR A 129 3.65 -3.60 0.30
N TYR A 130 3.15 -2.71 1.14
CA TYR A 130 1.72 -2.48 1.36
C TYR A 130 0.94 -2.32 0.04
N TYR A 131 1.54 -1.66 -0.96
CA TYR A 131 0.90 -1.44 -2.26
C TYR A 131 0.75 -2.74 -3.05
N SER A 132 1.80 -3.56 -3.12
CA SER A 132 1.74 -4.86 -3.81
C SER A 132 0.89 -5.88 -3.07
N PHE A 133 0.81 -5.81 -1.73
CA PHE A 133 0.02 -6.74 -0.94
C PHE A 133 -1.47 -6.37 -0.87
N ASN A 134 -1.78 -5.08 -0.66
CA ASN A 134 -3.13 -4.58 -0.44
C ASN A 134 -3.63 -3.66 -1.57
N ALA A 135 -3.05 -2.46 -1.73
CA ALA A 135 -3.64 -1.36 -2.46
C ALA A 135 -3.82 -1.60 -3.97
N PHE A 136 -2.97 -2.44 -4.59
CA PHE A 136 -3.05 -2.78 -6.02
C PHE A 136 -3.48 -4.22 -6.29
N ASN A 137 -3.78 -5.01 -5.24
CA ASN A 137 -4.07 -6.44 -5.36
C ASN A 137 -5.57 -6.76 -5.21
N TRP A 138 -6.43 -5.99 -5.85
CA TRP A 138 -7.87 -6.18 -5.74
C TRP A 138 -8.61 -5.84 -7.05
N ARG A 139 -9.86 -6.29 -7.13
CA ARG A 139 -10.81 -5.89 -8.15
C ARG A 139 -12.22 -5.76 -7.56
N ARG A 140 -13.10 -5.04 -8.23
CA ARG A 140 -14.52 -5.05 -7.91
C ARG A 140 -15.16 -6.34 -8.43
N LEU A 141 -16.17 -6.83 -7.70
CA LEU A 141 -17.04 -7.92 -8.13
C LEU A 141 -18.09 -7.37 -9.10
N ASP A 142 -18.75 -6.30 -8.71
CA ASP A 142 -19.61 -5.49 -9.58
C ASP A 142 -18.86 -4.21 -9.97
N GLY A 143 -18.56 -4.04 -11.27
CA GLY A 143 -17.81 -2.93 -11.81
C GLY A 143 -18.47 -1.56 -11.61
N ASP A 144 -19.81 -1.52 -11.53
CA ASP A 144 -20.59 -0.29 -11.34
C ASP A 144 -20.82 0.03 -9.86
N GLY A 145 -20.65 -0.95 -8.97
CA GLY A 145 -20.77 -0.79 -7.53
C GLY A 145 -19.62 -0.04 -6.87
N PRO A 146 -19.76 0.38 -5.60
CA PRO A 146 -18.74 1.11 -4.86
C PRO A 146 -17.54 0.24 -4.54
N ILE A 147 -16.36 0.87 -4.37
CA ILE A 147 -15.18 0.22 -3.79
C ILE A 147 -15.41 0.12 -2.28
N GLY A 148 -15.78 -1.06 -1.81
CA GLY A 148 -16.09 -1.29 -0.39
C GLY A 148 -16.27 -2.76 -0.08
N LEU A 149 -16.30 -3.08 1.23
CA LEU A 149 -16.46 -4.45 1.72
C LEU A 149 -17.75 -5.07 1.18
N GLY A 150 -17.63 -6.25 0.61
CA GLY A 150 -18.72 -6.98 -0.07
C GLY A 150 -18.72 -6.81 -1.59
N ASN A 151 -18.06 -5.77 -2.14
CA ASN A 151 -17.93 -5.57 -3.59
C ASN A 151 -16.47 -5.61 -4.08
N ILE A 152 -15.53 -5.91 -3.23
CA ILE A 152 -14.10 -6.06 -3.59
C ILE A 152 -13.59 -7.44 -3.21
N CYS A 153 -12.70 -7.98 -4.01
CA CYS A 153 -11.96 -9.21 -3.75
C CYS A 153 -10.51 -9.07 -4.18
N ARG A 154 -9.65 -9.93 -3.65
CA ARG A 154 -8.24 -9.99 -4.03
C ARG A 154 -8.04 -10.57 -5.44
N LEU A 155 -6.96 -10.16 -6.08
CA LEU A 155 -6.48 -10.75 -7.34
C LEU A 155 -5.59 -11.96 -7.08
N ASN A 156 -4.70 -11.87 -6.10
CA ASN A 156 -3.70 -12.88 -5.79
C ASN A 156 -3.70 -13.21 -4.30
N ASN A 157 -3.35 -14.45 -3.96
CA ASN A 157 -3.27 -14.97 -2.61
C ASN A 157 -2.01 -15.80 -2.42
N PHE A 158 -1.44 -15.81 -1.20
CA PHE A 158 -0.43 -16.79 -0.82
C PHE A 158 -1.09 -18.14 -0.54
N LEU A 159 -1.84 -18.24 0.53
CA LEU A 159 -2.54 -19.47 0.90
C LEU A 159 -4.03 -19.42 0.58
N GLY A 160 -4.57 -18.22 0.36
CA GLY A 160 -5.99 -18.00 0.21
C GLY A 160 -6.76 -18.13 1.52
N GLY A 161 -8.08 -18.14 1.39
CA GLY A 161 -8.98 -18.22 2.53
C GLY A 161 -9.49 -16.87 2.99
N GLN A 162 -10.51 -16.92 3.86
CA GLN A 162 -11.27 -15.76 4.29
C GLN A 162 -10.42 -14.74 5.06
N ASP A 163 -9.45 -15.22 5.85
CA ASP A 163 -8.63 -14.38 6.72
C ASP A 163 -7.69 -13.48 5.93
N GLU A 164 -7.00 -14.05 4.94
CA GLU A 164 -6.11 -13.31 4.03
C GLU A 164 -6.91 -12.34 3.15
N GLU A 165 -8.06 -12.77 2.63
CA GLU A 165 -8.99 -11.96 1.85
C GLU A 165 -9.49 -10.76 2.67
N TRP A 166 -10.02 -11.01 3.87
CA TRP A 166 -10.62 -9.98 4.71
C TRP A 166 -9.61 -8.97 5.23
N PHE A 167 -8.43 -9.44 5.66
CA PHE A 167 -7.35 -8.56 6.07
C PHE A 167 -7.04 -7.51 5.00
N SER A 168 -6.85 -7.94 3.76
CA SER A 168 -6.50 -7.04 2.66
C SER A 168 -7.67 -6.15 2.24
N THR A 169 -8.89 -6.70 2.11
CA THR A 169 -10.04 -5.91 1.63
C THR A 169 -10.48 -4.84 2.62
N VAL A 170 -10.27 -5.02 3.93
CA VAL A 170 -10.44 -3.95 4.93
C VAL A 170 -9.49 -2.78 4.65
N HIS A 171 -8.21 -3.05 4.34
CA HIS A 171 -7.26 -2.00 3.99
C HIS A 171 -7.66 -1.28 2.70
N VAL A 172 -8.06 -2.01 1.66
CA VAL A 172 -8.55 -1.42 0.40
C VAL A 172 -9.77 -0.52 0.62
N ALA A 173 -10.72 -0.95 1.45
CA ALA A 173 -11.91 -0.15 1.77
C ALA A 173 -11.55 1.14 2.53
N ILE A 174 -10.55 1.11 3.42
CA ILE A 174 -10.03 2.29 4.11
C ILE A 174 -9.38 3.26 3.11
N GLU A 175 -8.53 2.76 2.21
CA GLU A 175 -7.88 3.57 1.18
C GLU A 175 -8.91 4.25 0.26
N ALA A 176 -9.95 3.52 -0.15
CA ALA A 176 -11.01 4.06 -1.00
C ALA A 176 -11.81 5.18 -0.30
N LEU A 177 -12.12 5.01 0.98
CA LEU A 177 -12.81 6.04 1.78
C LEU A 177 -11.95 7.29 1.94
N ALA A 178 -10.64 7.12 2.13
CA ALA A 178 -9.72 8.22 2.38
C ALA A 178 -9.70 9.28 1.27
N GLY A 179 -9.99 8.91 0.04
CA GLY A 179 -9.95 9.81 -1.11
C GLY A 179 -10.74 11.10 -0.92
N ARG A 180 -11.93 11.03 -0.29
CA ARG A 180 -12.75 12.21 0.02
C ARG A 180 -12.08 13.15 1.02
N GLY A 181 -11.53 12.62 2.10
CA GLY A 181 -10.83 13.41 3.11
C GLY A 181 -9.51 13.99 2.59
N LEU A 182 -8.80 13.28 1.71
CA LEU A 182 -7.60 13.81 1.06
C LEU A 182 -7.92 14.98 0.12
N ALA A 183 -9.03 14.91 -0.62
CA ALA A 183 -9.52 16.05 -1.41
C ALA A 183 -9.87 17.24 -0.51
N ALA A 184 -10.63 17.01 0.56
CA ALA A 184 -10.98 18.03 1.56
C ALA A 184 -9.72 18.65 2.22
N SER A 185 -8.67 17.87 2.44
CA SER A 185 -7.38 18.37 2.96
C SER A 185 -6.71 19.37 2.01
N VAL A 186 -6.74 19.09 0.71
CA VAL A 186 -6.22 20.02 -0.32
C VAL A 186 -7.07 21.27 -0.39
N ASP A 187 -8.41 21.16 -0.30
CA ASP A 187 -9.31 22.31 -0.35
C ASP A 187 -9.17 23.16 0.90
N ALA A 188 -9.01 22.56 2.09
CA ALA A 188 -8.71 23.29 3.33
C ALA A 188 -7.42 24.13 3.21
N GLN A 189 -6.33 23.53 2.71
CA GLN A 189 -5.08 24.27 2.47
C GLN A 189 -5.24 25.38 1.43
N ARG A 190 -6.03 25.16 0.38
CA ARG A 190 -6.35 26.21 -0.61
C ARG A 190 -7.16 27.34 0.00
N THR A 191 -8.11 27.04 0.88
CA THR A 191 -8.88 28.05 1.60
C THR A 191 -7.97 28.85 2.53
N VAL A 192 -7.04 28.21 3.23
CA VAL A 192 -6.02 28.90 4.04
C VAL A 192 -5.12 29.80 3.17
N ALA A 193 -4.66 29.31 2.00
CA ALA A 193 -3.82 30.07 1.08
C ALA A 193 -4.48 31.34 0.54
N ARG A 194 -5.81 31.31 0.33
CA ARG A 194 -6.57 32.49 -0.11
C ARG A 194 -6.64 33.57 0.98
N GLY A 195 -6.52 33.16 2.24
CA GLY A 195 -6.51 34.07 3.37
C GLY A 195 -7.82 34.82 3.60
N ALA A 196 -7.82 35.58 4.67
CA ALA A 196 -8.86 36.55 4.96
C ALA A 196 -8.24 37.93 5.27
N ASP A 197 -7.06 38.21 4.71
CA ASP A 197 -6.34 39.48 4.94
C ASP A 197 -7.11 40.65 4.36
N GLY A 198 -7.31 41.67 5.17
CA GLY A 198 -8.11 42.84 4.82
C GLY A 198 -9.63 42.64 4.87
N ALA A 199 -10.12 41.43 5.15
CA ALA A 199 -11.54 41.14 5.25
C ALA A 199 -12.17 41.77 6.50
N GLY A 200 -13.40 42.25 6.37
CA GLY A 200 -14.24 42.67 7.47
C GLY A 200 -14.61 41.50 8.39
N HIS A 201 -15.22 41.81 9.53
CA HIS A 201 -15.55 40.79 10.54
C HIS A 201 -16.49 39.68 10.01
N GLU A 202 -17.49 40.05 9.22
CA GLU A 202 -18.44 39.11 8.63
C GLU A 202 -17.78 38.19 7.59
N GLU A 203 -16.94 38.75 6.72
CA GLU A 203 -16.19 38.01 5.71
C GLU A 203 -15.23 37.01 6.36
N ARG A 204 -14.58 37.41 7.45
CA ARG A 204 -13.67 36.51 8.20
C ARG A 204 -14.45 35.39 8.89
N SER A 205 -15.63 35.67 9.45
CA SER A 205 -16.50 34.63 10.02
C SER A 205 -17.00 33.64 8.97
N ALA A 206 -17.34 34.12 7.78
CA ALA A 206 -17.71 33.28 6.66
C ALA A 206 -16.55 32.42 6.16
N TRP A 207 -15.34 32.99 6.12
CA TRP A 207 -14.11 32.24 5.76
C TRP A 207 -13.79 31.13 6.76
N HIS A 208 -13.86 31.40 8.09
CA HIS A 208 -13.70 30.35 9.10
C HIS A 208 -14.77 29.27 8.98
N SER A 209 -16.00 29.62 8.65
CA SER A 209 -17.10 28.68 8.49
C SER A 209 -16.85 27.74 7.29
N ARG A 210 -16.37 28.29 6.18
CA ARG A 210 -16.00 27.50 5.01
C ARG A 210 -14.86 26.54 5.31
N LEU A 211 -13.79 27.02 5.96
CA LEU A 211 -12.68 26.15 6.37
C LEU A 211 -13.14 25.06 7.35
N ALA A 212 -14.08 25.40 8.24
CA ALA A 212 -14.69 24.43 9.15
C ALA A 212 -15.43 23.31 8.42
N GLU A 213 -16.16 23.61 7.32
CA GLU A 213 -16.85 22.61 6.49
C GLU A 213 -15.86 21.66 5.82
N GLU A 214 -14.75 22.20 5.28
CA GLU A 214 -13.70 21.38 4.65
C GLU A 214 -13.01 20.46 5.68
N VAL A 215 -12.65 20.99 6.86
CA VAL A 215 -12.07 20.22 7.96
C VAL A 215 -13.06 19.20 8.54
N GLN A 216 -14.35 19.53 8.58
CA GLN A 216 -15.42 18.61 8.94
C GLN A 216 -15.46 17.39 7.99
N GLY A 217 -15.31 17.59 6.67
CA GLY A 217 -15.24 16.52 5.67
C GLY A 217 -14.06 15.56 5.90
N ILE A 218 -12.93 16.10 6.40
CA ILE A 218 -11.79 15.27 6.82
C ILE A 218 -12.18 14.42 8.04
N ALA A 219 -12.82 15.02 9.06
CA ALA A 219 -13.23 14.32 10.27
C ALA A 219 -14.20 13.16 9.97
N GLU A 220 -15.22 13.40 9.15
CA GLU A 220 -16.21 12.39 8.74
C GLU A 220 -15.56 11.23 7.96
N THR A 221 -14.56 11.55 7.16
CA THR A 221 -13.78 10.52 6.44
C THR A 221 -12.99 9.65 7.43
N ILE A 222 -12.29 10.25 8.38
CA ILE A 222 -11.51 9.52 9.39
C ILE A 222 -12.43 8.64 10.25
N GLU A 223 -13.60 9.16 10.66
CA GLU A 223 -14.59 8.38 11.42
C GLU A 223 -15.10 7.16 10.62
N SER A 224 -15.34 7.35 9.32
CA SER A 224 -15.71 6.25 8.42
C SER A 224 -14.61 5.20 8.28
N MET A 225 -13.34 5.62 8.19
CA MET A 225 -12.19 4.73 8.17
C MET A 225 -12.07 3.93 9.49
N VAL A 226 -12.31 4.56 10.64
CA VAL A 226 -12.34 3.90 11.96
C VAL A 226 -13.42 2.83 11.99
N ALA A 227 -14.61 3.12 11.47
CA ALA A 227 -15.71 2.17 11.41
C ALA A 227 -15.34 0.92 10.59
N VAL A 228 -14.69 1.09 9.45
CA VAL A 228 -14.21 -0.02 8.62
C VAL A 228 -13.07 -0.79 9.31
N LEU A 229 -12.11 -0.10 9.93
CA LEU A 229 -11.00 -0.76 10.63
C LEU A 229 -11.49 -1.69 11.76
N ARG A 230 -12.53 -1.30 12.50
CA ARG A 230 -13.15 -2.13 13.55
C ARG A 230 -13.71 -3.45 13.02
N ARG A 231 -14.05 -3.52 11.75
CA ARG A 231 -14.59 -4.72 11.09
C ARG A 231 -13.52 -5.81 10.84
N MET A 232 -12.24 -5.53 11.10
CA MET A 232 -11.14 -6.48 10.86
C MET A 232 -11.43 -7.87 11.46
N LYS A 233 -11.94 -7.92 12.69
CA LYS A 233 -12.23 -9.18 13.41
C LYS A 233 -13.47 -9.92 12.93
N GLU A 234 -14.28 -9.36 12.03
CA GLU A 234 -15.50 -10.02 11.55
C GLU A 234 -15.20 -11.31 10.76
N ARG A 235 -14.10 -11.29 9.97
CA ARG A 235 -13.75 -12.42 9.10
C ARG A 235 -12.25 -12.69 9.01
N CYS A 236 -11.44 -12.07 9.87
CA CYS A 236 -10.01 -12.36 9.99
C CYS A 236 -9.74 -12.84 11.42
N ASP A 237 -9.48 -14.13 11.58
CA ASP A 237 -9.12 -14.71 12.86
C ASP A 237 -7.67 -14.32 13.22
N PRO A 238 -7.41 -13.78 14.41
CA PRO A 238 -6.08 -13.33 14.81
C PRO A 238 -5.02 -14.44 14.79
N TYR A 239 -5.36 -15.66 15.15
CA TYR A 239 -4.42 -16.79 15.16
C TYR A 239 -4.07 -17.22 13.73
N ILE A 240 -5.08 -17.34 12.85
CA ILE A 240 -4.87 -17.67 11.43
C ILE A 240 -4.02 -16.60 10.75
N TYR A 241 -4.33 -15.31 11.00
CA TYR A 241 -3.50 -14.22 10.52
C TYR A 241 -2.05 -14.35 10.95
N TYR A 242 -1.79 -14.54 12.25
CA TYR A 242 -0.44 -14.61 12.80
C TYR A 242 0.36 -15.77 12.22
N MET A 243 -0.25 -16.96 12.16
CA MET A 243 0.43 -18.21 11.78
C MET A 243 0.54 -18.41 10.27
N ARG A 244 -0.39 -17.87 9.46
CA ARG A 244 -0.50 -18.22 8.04
C ARG A 244 -0.40 -17.05 7.08
N VAL A 245 -0.86 -15.86 7.46
CA VAL A 245 -0.86 -14.70 6.59
C VAL A 245 0.40 -13.86 6.82
N ARG A 246 0.66 -13.53 8.08
CA ARG A 246 1.74 -12.63 8.48
C ARG A 246 3.14 -13.11 8.08
N VAL A 247 3.36 -14.42 7.98
CA VAL A 247 4.67 -14.99 7.64
C VAL A 247 5.20 -14.48 6.30
N PHE A 248 4.33 -14.33 5.32
CA PHE A 248 4.71 -13.84 3.99
C PHE A 248 4.95 -12.33 3.91
N MET A 249 4.60 -11.57 4.95
CA MET A 249 4.76 -10.11 5.01
C MET A 249 6.11 -9.69 5.60
N LYS A 250 6.88 -10.62 6.18
CA LYS A 250 8.20 -10.34 6.77
C LYS A 250 9.16 -9.81 5.72
N GLY A 251 9.96 -8.80 6.09
CA GLY A 251 11.02 -8.25 5.24
C GLY A 251 12.38 -8.93 5.43
N TRP A 252 13.37 -8.38 4.79
CA TRP A 252 14.75 -8.85 4.84
C TRP A 252 15.52 -8.31 6.07
N THR A 253 14.81 -7.65 6.98
CA THR A 253 15.30 -7.27 8.33
C THR A 253 14.81 -8.24 9.40
N ALA A 254 14.15 -9.33 9.02
CA ALA A 254 13.68 -10.37 9.94
C ALA A 254 14.85 -11.05 10.64
N ASP A 255 14.61 -11.57 11.85
CA ASP A 255 15.64 -12.22 12.67
C ASP A 255 16.21 -13.48 12.00
N GLU A 256 15.43 -14.12 11.14
CA GLU A 256 15.84 -15.26 10.34
C GLU A 256 16.81 -14.90 9.19
N LEU A 257 16.95 -13.61 8.89
CA LEU A 257 17.82 -13.08 7.82
C LEU A 257 18.80 -12.04 8.37
N PRO A 258 19.73 -12.43 9.25
CA PRO A 258 20.61 -11.49 9.95
C PRO A 258 21.50 -10.68 9.00
N ASP A 259 21.90 -11.26 7.87
CA ASP A 259 22.71 -10.61 6.83
C ASP A 259 21.90 -9.96 5.72
N GLY A 260 20.55 -9.99 5.81
CA GLY A 260 19.65 -9.59 4.75
C GLY A 260 19.54 -10.61 3.63
N MET A 261 18.99 -10.19 2.48
CA MET A 261 18.68 -11.04 1.32
C MET A 261 19.66 -10.79 0.18
N GLU A 262 20.26 -11.85 -0.37
CA GLU A 262 21.08 -11.78 -1.57
C GLU A 262 20.21 -11.81 -2.83
N TYR A 263 20.50 -10.93 -3.77
CA TYR A 263 19.85 -10.83 -5.08
C TYR A 263 20.81 -11.38 -6.13
N SER A 264 20.77 -12.70 -6.36
CA SER A 264 21.68 -13.35 -7.31
C SER A 264 21.51 -12.78 -8.73
N GLY A 265 22.61 -12.58 -9.43
CA GLY A 265 22.63 -11.96 -10.76
C GLY A 265 22.54 -10.43 -10.77
N VAL A 266 22.31 -9.76 -9.61
CA VAL A 266 22.32 -8.30 -9.48
C VAL A 266 23.67 -7.88 -8.91
N PRO A 267 24.54 -7.16 -9.66
CA PRO A 267 25.85 -6.76 -9.17
C PRO A 267 25.78 -5.82 -7.96
N SER A 268 26.69 -5.94 -7.03
CA SER A 268 26.88 -4.99 -5.94
C SER A 268 27.41 -3.65 -6.47
N ALA A 269 26.89 -2.53 -5.95
CA ALA A 269 27.33 -1.17 -6.37
C ALA A 269 28.70 -0.75 -5.82
N GLY A 270 29.39 -1.60 -5.06
CA GLY A 270 30.72 -1.38 -4.48
C GLY A 270 31.60 -2.62 -4.56
N ALA A 271 32.77 -2.59 -3.90
CA ALA A 271 33.51 -3.83 -3.70
C ALA A 271 32.59 -4.79 -2.96
N GLY A 272 32.09 -5.80 -3.66
CA GLY A 272 31.20 -6.81 -3.13
C GLY A 272 31.76 -7.41 -1.83
N SER A 273 30.90 -8.04 -1.03
CA SER A 273 31.39 -8.86 0.09
C SER A 273 32.45 -9.82 -0.43
N LYS A 274 33.46 -10.13 0.37
CA LYS A 274 34.48 -11.11 0.01
C LYS A 274 33.89 -12.46 -0.40
N ASP A 275 32.63 -12.72 -0.01
CA ASP A 275 31.96 -14.00 -0.18
C ASP A 275 30.93 -14.02 -1.32
N SER A 276 30.52 -12.86 -1.86
CA SER A 276 29.58 -12.82 -2.98
C SER A 276 29.71 -11.55 -3.82
N PRO A 277 29.67 -11.62 -5.17
CA PRO A 277 29.65 -10.47 -6.06
C PRO A 277 28.24 -9.81 -6.12
N TRP A 278 27.24 -10.46 -5.54
CA TRP A 278 25.84 -10.06 -5.68
C TRP A 278 25.40 -9.08 -4.61
N ARG A 279 24.39 -8.28 -4.95
CA ARG A 279 23.81 -7.24 -4.10
C ARG A 279 23.08 -7.90 -2.92
N ARG A 280 23.28 -7.37 -1.71
CA ARG A 280 22.53 -7.71 -0.52
C ARG A 280 21.69 -6.55 -0.06
N GLU A 281 20.46 -6.84 0.34
CA GLU A 281 19.48 -5.85 0.78
C GLU A 281 18.89 -6.19 2.15
N ARG A 282 18.59 -5.14 2.90
CA ARG A 282 17.92 -5.22 4.20
C ARG A 282 16.66 -4.36 4.18
N PHE A 283 15.70 -4.75 3.34
CA PHE A 283 14.44 -4.04 3.22
C PHE A 283 13.48 -4.41 4.35
N TYR A 284 12.71 -3.41 4.80
CA TYR A 284 11.58 -3.61 5.70
C TYR A 284 10.45 -4.36 4.97
N GLY A 285 9.73 -5.21 5.70
CA GLY A 285 8.59 -5.94 5.16
C GLY A 285 7.35 -5.08 5.00
N GLU A 286 6.29 -5.71 4.49
CA GLU A 286 4.98 -5.08 4.35
C GLU A 286 4.44 -4.61 5.69
N THR A 287 3.94 -3.39 5.74
CA THR A 287 3.34 -2.81 6.94
C THR A 287 2.38 -1.68 6.58
N GLY A 288 1.33 -1.50 7.38
CA GLY A 288 0.40 -0.36 7.26
C GLY A 288 1.06 1.01 7.36
N ALA A 289 2.27 1.11 7.93
CA ALA A 289 3.05 2.34 7.96
C ALA A 289 3.53 2.80 6.56
N GLN A 290 3.46 1.92 5.55
CA GLN A 290 3.72 2.26 4.16
C GLN A 290 2.49 2.85 3.44
N SER A 291 1.29 2.85 4.05
CA SER A 291 0.14 3.60 3.53
C SER A 291 0.39 5.10 3.62
N SER A 292 0.03 5.84 2.57
CA SER A 292 0.16 7.29 2.52
C SER A 292 -1.00 8.04 3.20
N VAL A 293 -2.10 7.37 3.53
CA VAL A 293 -3.34 8.00 3.97
C VAL A 293 -3.20 8.71 5.32
N VAL A 294 -2.80 7.99 6.37
CA VAL A 294 -2.67 8.58 7.70
C VAL A 294 -1.58 9.65 7.74
N PRO A 295 -0.38 9.45 7.17
CA PRO A 295 0.62 10.50 7.07
C PRO A 295 0.15 11.75 6.30
N ALA A 296 -0.70 11.60 5.28
CA ALA A 296 -1.25 12.73 4.56
C ALA A 296 -2.23 13.54 5.43
N PHE A 297 -3.07 12.90 6.24
CA PHE A 297 -3.92 13.60 7.21
C PHE A 297 -3.11 14.27 8.30
N ASP A 298 -2.08 13.62 8.83
CA ASP A 298 -1.16 14.22 9.81
C ASP A 298 -0.51 15.49 9.23
N ALA A 299 -0.03 15.42 7.99
CA ALA A 299 0.57 16.55 7.29
C ALA A 299 -0.42 17.72 7.08
N ALA A 300 -1.61 17.41 6.54
CA ALA A 300 -2.64 18.44 6.26
C ALA A 300 -3.13 19.15 7.51
N LEU A 301 -3.24 18.43 8.62
CA LEU A 301 -3.70 18.95 9.91
C LEU A 301 -2.58 19.53 10.77
N GLY A 302 -1.32 19.47 10.32
CA GLY A 302 -0.18 19.98 11.07
C GLY A 302 0.10 19.19 12.36
N LEU A 303 -0.11 17.87 12.32
CA LEU A 303 0.10 16.96 13.46
C LEU A 303 1.51 16.33 13.47
N ALA A 304 2.48 16.93 12.77
CA ALA A 304 3.83 16.44 12.77
C ALA A 304 4.44 16.42 14.19
N MET A 305 4.83 15.26 14.62
CA MET A 305 5.40 15.01 15.96
C MET A 305 6.92 14.82 15.80
N SER A 306 7.68 15.94 15.82
CA SER A 306 9.15 15.92 15.65
C SER A 306 9.87 15.13 16.75
N GLU A 307 9.28 15.02 17.93
CA GLU A 307 9.85 14.31 19.10
C GLU A 307 9.35 12.87 19.24
N ASP A 308 8.53 12.38 18.29
CA ASP A 308 8.05 10.99 18.32
C ASP A 308 9.19 10.03 17.93
N PRO A 309 9.55 9.06 18.77
CA PRO A 309 10.56 8.05 18.45
C PRO A 309 10.25 7.22 17.20
N LEU A 310 8.98 7.17 16.79
CA LEU A 310 8.54 6.48 15.58
C LEU A 310 8.79 7.33 14.31
N SER A 311 9.02 8.63 14.45
CA SER A 311 9.16 9.56 13.31
C SER A 311 10.23 9.13 12.30
N PRO A 312 11.48 8.75 12.68
CA PRO A 312 12.46 8.30 11.71
C PRO A 312 12.03 7.06 10.93
N TYR A 313 11.36 6.12 11.59
CA TYR A 313 10.81 4.94 10.93
C TYR A 313 9.69 5.31 9.95
N LEU A 314 8.75 6.15 10.34
CA LEU A 314 7.65 6.59 9.48
C LEU A 314 8.18 7.36 8.24
N VAL A 315 9.23 8.17 8.42
CA VAL A 315 9.91 8.84 7.30
C VAL A 315 10.56 7.81 6.37
N ALA A 316 11.24 6.80 6.91
CA ALA A 316 11.84 5.73 6.11
C ALA A 316 10.77 4.94 5.32
N MET A 317 9.56 4.76 5.86
CA MET A 317 8.46 4.08 5.16
C MET A 317 7.97 4.82 3.92
N ARG A 318 8.21 6.13 3.80
CA ARG A 318 7.90 6.89 2.58
C ARG A 318 8.66 6.38 1.34
N GLY A 319 9.86 5.83 1.52
CA GLY A 319 10.64 5.20 0.45
C GLY A 319 10.02 3.92 -0.12
N TYR A 320 9.00 3.37 0.55
CA TYR A 320 8.24 2.18 0.12
C TYR A 320 6.91 2.52 -0.57
N MET A 321 6.51 3.79 -0.52
CA MET A 321 5.33 4.32 -1.19
C MET A 321 5.61 4.57 -2.68
N PRO A 322 4.59 4.60 -3.55
CA PRO A 322 4.75 5.19 -4.87
C PRO A 322 5.27 6.62 -4.74
N PRO A 323 6.25 7.06 -5.56
CA PRO A 323 6.86 8.39 -5.41
C PRO A 323 5.85 9.54 -5.39
N LYS A 324 4.80 9.46 -6.22
CA LYS A 324 3.71 10.46 -6.24
C LYS A 324 2.96 10.59 -4.91
N HIS A 325 2.87 9.51 -4.13
CA HIS A 325 2.24 9.53 -2.80
C HIS A 325 3.14 10.21 -1.77
N SER A 326 4.43 9.89 -1.78
CA SER A 326 5.43 10.56 -0.93
C SER A 326 5.52 12.06 -1.23
N ASP A 327 5.53 12.44 -2.53
CA ASP A 327 5.51 13.84 -2.96
C ASP A 327 4.23 14.57 -2.52
N PHE A 328 3.09 13.89 -2.55
CA PHE A 328 1.82 14.44 -2.07
C PHE A 328 1.87 14.77 -0.58
N ILE A 329 2.39 13.86 0.26
CA ILE A 329 2.59 14.12 1.69
C ILE A 329 3.52 15.33 1.89
N SER A 330 4.65 15.39 1.19
CA SER A 330 5.61 16.50 1.28
C SER A 330 5.00 17.84 0.88
N ARG A 331 4.11 17.87 -0.12
CA ARG A 331 3.36 19.07 -0.51
C ARG A 331 2.37 19.52 0.55
N LEU A 332 1.69 18.58 1.23
CA LEU A 332 0.81 18.91 2.35
C LEU A 332 1.60 19.46 3.55
N GLU A 333 2.77 18.90 3.85
CA GLU A 333 3.65 19.36 4.92
C GLU A 333 4.19 20.79 4.69
N SER A 334 4.53 21.11 3.44
CA SER A 334 5.01 22.44 3.05
C SER A 334 3.91 23.44 2.72
N GLY A 335 2.67 22.99 2.72
CA GLY A 335 1.49 23.81 2.39
C GLY A 335 1.08 24.73 3.52
N PRO A 336 0.06 25.60 3.29
CA PRO A 336 -0.50 26.48 4.28
C PRO A 336 -1.02 25.72 5.52
N SER A 337 -0.68 26.20 6.71
CA SER A 337 -0.96 25.54 7.97
C SER A 337 -2.42 25.70 8.41
N VAL A 338 -3.21 24.64 8.29
CA VAL A 338 -4.57 24.59 8.86
C VAL A 338 -4.52 24.76 10.39
N ARG A 339 -3.59 24.06 11.07
CA ARG A 339 -3.41 24.19 12.52
C ARG A 339 -3.08 25.64 12.93
N GLY A 340 -2.24 26.33 12.16
CA GLY A 340 -1.90 27.73 12.43
C GLY A 340 -3.14 28.63 12.46
N VAL A 341 -4.04 28.45 11.50
CA VAL A 341 -5.32 29.17 11.45
C VAL A 341 -6.22 28.81 12.63
N VAL A 342 -6.28 27.55 13.02
CA VAL A 342 -7.07 27.09 14.18
C VAL A 342 -6.57 27.76 15.47
N LEU A 343 -5.26 27.78 15.70
CA LEU A 343 -4.66 28.42 16.88
C LEU A 343 -4.91 29.94 16.87
N GLN A 344 -4.71 30.58 15.72
CA GLN A 344 -5.01 32.00 15.54
C GLN A 344 -6.49 32.34 15.78
N ALA A 345 -7.40 31.46 15.36
CA ALA A 345 -8.83 31.62 15.60
C ALA A 345 -9.16 31.61 17.08
N VAL A 346 -8.51 30.78 17.90
CA VAL A 346 -8.67 30.80 19.36
C VAL A 346 -8.18 32.14 19.96
N GLU A 347 -6.97 32.57 19.60
CA GLU A 347 -6.37 33.79 20.12
C GLU A 347 -7.21 35.04 19.81
N GLN A 348 -7.78 35.10 18.59
CA GLN A 348 -8.51 36.30 18.12
C GLN A 348 -9.98 36.35 18.52
N HIS A 349 -10.62 35.18 18.70
CA HIS A 349 -12.08 35.12 18.80
C HIS A 349 -12.63 34.47 20.07
N ALA A 350 -11.81 33.79 20.88
CA ALA A 350 -12.29 33.18 22.12
C ALA A 350 -12.84 34.24 23.07
N GLY A 351 -14.05 34.02 23.60
CA GLY A 351 -14.75 34.92 24.50
C GLY A 351 -15.28 36.22 23.87
N ARG A 352 -15.25 36.34 22.53
CA ARG A 352 -15.76 37.54 21.81
C ARG A 352 -17.11 37.28 21.15
N PRO A 353 -17.98 38.29 20.99
CA PRO A 353 -19.21 38.15 20.21
C PRO A 353 -18.88 37.80 18.74
N ASN A 354 -19.78 37.06 18.10
CA ASN A 354 -19.65 36.62 16.71
C ASN A 354 -18.47 35.66 16.43
N SER A 355 -18.06 34.87 17.42
CA SER A 355 -16.99 33.84 17.28
C SER A 355 -17.46 32.51 16.70
N ALA A 356 -18.73 32.35 16.32
CA ALA A 356 -19.34 31.08 15.93
C ALA A 356 -18.62 30.34 14.76
N GLY A 357 -18.08 31.07 13.77
CA GLY A 357 -17.29 30.47 12.69
C GLY A 357 -15.96 29.90 13.17
N ALA A 358 -15.25 30.64 14.03
CA ALA A 358 -14.00 30.20 14.62
C ALA A 358 -14.19 29.03 15.58
N GLU A 359 -15.23 29.06 16.41
CA GLU A 359 -15.56 27.92 17.28
C GLU A 359 -15.86 26.65 16.51
N ARG A 360 -16.67 26.73 15.45
CA ARG A 360 -16.94 25.59 14.57
C ARG A 360 -15.66 25.02 13.94
N LEU A 361 -14.73 25.88 13.53
CA LEU A 361 -13.44 25.45 12.97
C LEU A 361 -12.63 24.67 14.02
N VAL A 362 -12.53 25.17 15.26
CA VAL A 362 -11.83 24.47 16.34
C VAL A 362 -12.50 23.13 16.66
N GLN A 363 -13.84 23.09 16.70
CA GLN A 363 -14.59 21.85 16.92
C GLN A 363 -14.33 20.82 15.79
N ALA A 364 -14.37 21.23 14.52
CA ALA A 364 -14.10 20.36 13.38
C ALA A 364 -12.65 19.83 13.41
N TYR A 365 -11.68 20.70 13.71
CA TYR A 365 -10.29 20.31 13.86
C TYR A 365 -10.09 19.28 14.99
N ASN A 366 -10.68 19.51 16.15
CA ASN A 366 -10.61 18.58 17.28
C ASN A 366 -11.26 17.24 16.96
N ARG A 367 -12.34 17.20 16.16
CA ARG A 367 -12.91 15.94 15.66
C ARG A 367 -11.90 15.17 14.80
N CYS A 368 -11.14 15.83 13.94
CA CYS A 368 -10.06 15.19 13.16
C CYS A 368 -9.01 14.56 14.08
N VAL A 369 -8.51 15.34 15.05
CA VAL A 369 -7.49 14.89 16.03
C VAL A 369 -8.01 13.69 16.84
N GLN A 370 -9.25 13.77 17.35
CA GLN A 370 -9.90 12.68 18.09
C GLN A 370 -10.10 11.44 17.21
N GLY A 371 -10.53 11.63 15.96
CA GLY A 371 -10.69 10.57 14.98
C GLY A 371 -9.38 9.81 14.71
N LEU A 372 -8.29 10.53 14.46
CA LEU A 372 -6.95 9.93 14.28
C LEU A 372 -6.45 9.23 15.54
N SER A 373 -6.65 9.83 16.72
CA SER A 373 -6.33 9.19 18.00
C SER A 373 -7.14 7.89 18.20
N THR A 374 -8.41 7.88 17.79
CA THR A 374 -9.27 6.70 17.82
C THR A 374 -8.81 5.65 16.82
N PHE A 375 -8.46 6.05 15.58
CA PHE A 375 -7.89 5.14 14.59
C PHE A 375 -6.64 4.43 15.12
N ARG A 376 -5.71 5.19 15.71
CA ARG A 376 -4.50 4.66 16.35
C ARG A 376 -4.81 3.74 17.53
N SER A 377 -5.86 4.04 18.29
CA SER A 377 -6.29 3.21 19.43
C SER A 377 -6.83 1.87 18.94
N VAL A 378 -7.71 1.87 17.95
CA VAL A 378 -8.25 0.63 17.33
C VAL A 378 -7.13 -0.17 16.69
N HIS A 379 -6.19 0.48 15.99
CA HIS A 379 -5.02 -0.18 15.42
C HIS A 379 -4.14 -0.82 16.50
N PHE A 380 -3.91 -0.14 17.62
CA PHE A 380 -3.17 -0.71 18.76
C PHE A 380 -3.85 -1.96 19.33
N GLU A 381 -5.17 -1.92 19.51
CA GLU A 381 -5.96 -3.08 19.98
C GLU A 381 -5.88 -4.27 18.99
N LEU A 382 -5.91 -3.98 17.69
CA LEU A 382 -5.73 -5.00 16.65
C LEU A 382 -4.30 -5.55 16.68
N ALA A 383 -3.27 -4.70 16.74
CA ALA A 383 -1.89 -5.13 16.81
C ALA A 383 -1.62 -6.02 18.05
N PHE A 384 -2.24 -5.69 19.18
CA PHE A 384 -2.20 -6.54 20.36
C PHE A 384 -2.85 -7.92 20.12
N ALA A 385 -4.07 -7.94 19.58
CA ALA A 385 -4.82 -9.17 19.36
C ALA A 385 -4.22 -10.06 18.26
N PHE A 386 -3.69 -9.47 17.20
CA PHE A 386 -3.23 -10.16 15.99
C PHE A 386 -1.74 -10.53 16.02
N VAL A 387 -0.96 -9.87 16.86
CA VAL A 387 0.49 -10.12 16.95
C VAL A 387 0.92 -10.40 18.37
N ARG A 388 0.77 -9.41 19.29
CA ARG A 388 1.33 -9.50 20.64
C ARG A 388 0.86 -10.74 21.41
N LYS A 389 -0.41 -11.07 21.31
CA LYS A 389 -1.02 -12.20 22.03
C LYS A 389 -0.41 -13.56 21.67
N TRP A 390 0.12 -13.69 20.47
CA TRP A 390 0.63 -14.94 19.89
C TRP A 390 2.15 -15.04 19.93
N ASP A 391 2.85 -13.97 20.34
CA ASP A 391 4.30 -13.92 20.46
C ASP A 391 4.69 -14.00 21.94
N GLU A 392 5.48 -15.00 22.30
CA GLU A 392 5.89 -15.26 23.69
C GLU A 392 7.04 -14.35 24.15
N ARG A 393 7.68 -13.62 23.25
CA ARG A 393 8.77 -12.69 23.55
C ARG A 393 8.28 -11.47 24.33
N LYS A 394 9.20 -10.71 24.93
CA LYS A 394 8.88 -9.45 25.61
C LYS A 394 8.48 -8.37 24.61
N ASP A 395 7.72 -7.36 25.05
CA ASP A 395 7.20 -6.28 24.20
C ASP A 395 8.29 -5.54 23.39
N GLU A 396 9.48 -5.38 23.99
CA GLU A 396 10.63 -4.73 23.33
C GLU A 396 11.29 -5.61 22.26
N GLU A 397 11.08 -6.92 22.31
CA GLU A 397 11.65 -7.92 21.40
C GLU A 397 10.70 -8.22 20.22
N ILE A 398 9.40 -7.96 20.40
CA ILE A 398 8.40 -8.26 19.38
C ILE A 398 8.49 -7.21 18.28
N LYS A 399 8.88 -7.66 17.08
CA LYS A 399 8.96 -6.82 15.90
C LYS A 399 7.70 -6.96 15.03
N GLY A 400 7.25 -5.85 14.49
CA GLY A 400 6.30 -5.82 13.39
C GLY A 400 6.89 -6.46 12.12
N THR A 401 6.09 -6.70 11.11
CA THR A 401 6.55 -7.16 9.78
C THR A 401 7.56 -6.20 9.16
N GLY A 402 7.49 -4.91 9.51
CA GLY A 402 8.49 -3.90 9.21
C GLY A 402 9.77 -3.98 10.05
N GLY A 403 9.97 -5.02 10.87
CA GLY A 403 11.25 -5.29 11.57
C GLY A 403 11.56 -4.40 12.78
N THR A 404 10.61 -3.56 13.25
CA THR A 404 10.81 -2.68 14.42
C THR A 404 9.94 -3.08 15.60
N PRO A 405 10.40 -2.90 16.87
CA PRO A 405 9.54 -2.99 18.04
C PRO A 405 8.42 -1.97 17.90
N PHE A 406 7.16 -2.40 18.00
CA PHE A 406 6.04 -1.52 17.65
C PHE A 406 5.12 -1.18 18.82
N MET A 407 4.97 -2.07 19.81
CA MET A 407 3.99 -1.88 20.89
C MET A 407 4.23 -0.62 21.74
N PRO A 408 5.45 -0.34 22.24
CA PRO A 408 5.72 0.88 23.00
C PRO A 408 5.50 2.14 22.15
N TYR A 409 5.91 2.10 20.88
CA TYR A 409 5.78 3.23 19.95
C TYR A 409 4.34 3.55 19.61
N LEU A 410 3.52 2.55 19.30
CA LEU A 410 2.09 2.75 19.02
C LEU A 410 1.37 3.39 20.20
N LYS A 411 1.70 2.98 21.44
CA LYS A 411 1.13 3.56 22.65
C LYS A 411 1.51 5.04 22.78
N LYS A 412 2.78 5.40 22.60
CA LYS A 412 3.27 6.78 22.67
C LYS A 412 2.68 7.65 21.56
N HIS A 413 2.72 7.16 20.33
CA HIS A 413 2.19 7.89 19.16
C HIS A 413 0.69 8.23 19.29
N ARG A 414 -0.11 7.27 19.81
CA ARG A 414 -1.51 7.51 20.13
C ARG A 414 -1.69 8.63 21.16
N SER A 415 -0.91 8.61 22.24
CA SER A 415 -1.02 9.61 23.33
C SER A 415 -0.61 10.98 22.85
N ALA A 416 0.52 11.10 22.15
CA ALA A 416 1.01 12.34 21.58
C ALA A 416 0.01 13.01 20.62
N THR A 417 -0.72 12.21 19.82
CA THR A 417 -1.80 12.77 18.97
C THR A 417 -2.88 13.47 19.79
N ARG A 418 -3.26 12.90 20.92
CA ARG A 418 -4.32 13.45 21.77
C ARG A 418 -3.93 14.76 22.43
N GLU A 419 -2.63 14.97 22.68
CA GLU A 419 -2.09 16.20 23.25
C GLU A 419 -2.17 17.40 22.29
N LEU A 420 -2.45 17.15 21.01
CA LEU A 420 -2.59 18.19 19.99
C LEU A 420 -4.00 18.80 19.89
N LEU A 421 -4.93 18.38 20.74
CA LEU A 421 -6.25 19.03 20.86
C LEU A 421 -6.10 20.50 21.23
N VAL A 422 -6.96 21.33 20.68
CA VAL A 422 -6.97 22.77 20.90
C VAL A 422 -8.14 23.12 21.81
N GLU A 423 -7.85 23.78 22.95
CA GLU A 423 -8.89 24.21 23.86
C GLU A 423 -9.56 25.50 23.35
N TRP A 424 -10.90 25.54 23.41
CA TRP A 424 -11.67 26.76 23.22
C TRP A 424 -12.05 27.32 24.58
N PRO A 425 -11.51 28.47 24.97
CA PRO A 425 -11.86 29.09 26.25
C PRO A 425 -13.36 29.46 26.33
N LYS A 426 -13.96 29.15 27.47
CA LYS A 426 -15.38 29.45 27.74
C LYS A 426 -15.64 30.93 27.98
#